data_dd8c6258e447beb73e646c4b636a3ad5
#
_entry.id   dd8c6258e447beb73e646c4b636a3ad5
#
_cell.length_a   1.000
_cell.length_b   1.000
_cell.length_c   1.000
_cell.angle_alpha   90.00
_cell.angle_beta   90.00
_cell.angle_gamma   90.00
#
_symmetry.space_group_name_H-M   'P 1'
#
loop_
_entity.id
_entity.type
_entity.pdbx_description
1 polymer ?
#
loop_
_entity_poly.entity_id
_entity_poly.type
_entity_poly.pdbx_seq_one_letter_code
_entity_poly.pdbx_strand_id
1 'polypeptide(L)'
;VNDTTMTHAWTDSYPYNSISIYAFHPMYADIRQMGTLKDKEAISKFSKKQKELNSLPAIDYEAVNQTKWEFFNLLFRQEGEKVLASKGFKDFFETNKEWLQPYAVFSYLRDAYKTPNFRQWPRHSVYQAEDIEKMCQPGTADYPHISLYYYIQYHLHLQLLSATEYA
;
A
#
# COMPACT_ATOMS: atom_id res chain seq x y z
N VAL A 1 11.65 6.77 0.10
CA VAL A 1 11.41 6.89 1.54
C VAL A 1 10.67 5.66 2.02
N ASN A 2 11.12 5.09 3.13
CA ASN A 2 10.52 3.90 3.72
C ASN A 2 9.13 4.19 4.32
N ASP A 3 8.31 3.15 4.43
CA ASP A 3 6.96 3.29 4.98
C ASP A 3 7.01 3.54 6.49
N THR A 4 6.51 4.71 6.88
CA THR A 4 6.38 5.16 8.28
C THR A 4 4.91 5.25 8.70
N THR A 5 4.00 4.69 7.91
CA THR A 5 2.55 4.87 8.07
C THR A 5 2.02 4.14 9.30
N MET A 6 2.22 4.71 10.47
CA MET A 6 1.71 4.16 11.73
C MET A 6 0.26 4.56 12.01
N THR A 7 -0.09 5.83 11.77
CA THR A 7 -1.42 6.38 12.05
C THR A 7 -2.10 7.04 10.86
N HIS A 8 -1.43 7.08 9.68
CA HIS A 8 -1.83 7.82 8.48
C HIS A 8 -1.95 9.35 8.66
N ALA A 9 -1.48 9.89 9.78
CA ALA A 9 -1.39 11.32 10.03
C ALA A 9 -0.04 11.89 9.55
N TRP A 10 0.02 13.19 9.29
CA TRP A 10 1.26 13.85 8.86
C TRP A 10 2.41 13.70 9.90
N THR A 11 2.08 13.49 11.17
CA THR A 11 3.04 13.23 12.24
C THR A 11 3.82 11.93 12.08
N ASP A 12 3.34 11.02 11.20
CA ASP A 12 4.05 9.78 10.87
C ASP A 12 5.24 9.97 9.93
N SER A 13 5.45 11.18 9.42
CA SER A 13 6.48 11.46 8.41
C SER A 13 7.93 11.38 8.92
N TYR A 14 8.16 10.94 10.17
CA TYR A 14 9.49 10.82 10.73
C TYR A 14 10.26 9.64 10.09
N PRO A 15 11.27 9.90 9.25
CA PRO A 15 11.86 8.87 8.37
C PRO A 15 12.66 7.79 9.12
N TYR A 16 13.01 8.04 10.37
CA TYR A 16 13.75 7.08 11.19
C TYR A 16 12.87 6.13 12.01
N ASN A 17 11.55 6.27 11.90
CA ASN A 17 10.58 5.40 12.56
C ASN A 17 9.78 4.58 11.54
N SER A 18 10.49 3.94 10.61
CA SER A 18 9.86 3.12 9.59
C SER A 18 9.36 1.80 10.18
N ILE A 19 8.20 1.34 9.72
CA ILE A 19 7.66 0.02 10.05
C ILE A 19 8.39 -1.11 9.31
N SER A 20 9.06 -0.78 8.21
CA SER A 20 9.93 -1.69 7.46
C SER A 20 11.02 -0.90 6.74
N ILE A 21 12.24 -1.41 6.75
CA ILE A 21 13.36 -0.86 5.97
C ILE A 21 13.25 -1.22 4.48
N TYR A 22 12.38 -2.16 4.11
CA TYR A 22 12.20 -2.64 2.74
C TYR A 22 10.96 -2.03 2.06
N ALA A 23 9.91 -1.73 2.83
CA ALA A 23 8.67 -1.22 2.28
C ALA A 23 8.77 0.27 1.96
N PHE A 24 8.31 0.64 0.77
CA PHE A 24 8.20 2.04 0.37
C PHE A 24 6.91 2.66 0.88
N HIS A 25 6.97 3.95 1.20
CA HIS A 25 5.81 4.68 1.68
C HIS A 25 4.78 4.85 0.54
N PRO A 26 3.53 4.37 0.70
CA PRO A 26 2.51 4.39 -0.37
C PRO A 26 2.23 5.79 -0.94
N MET A 27 2.41 6.84 -0.13
CA MET A 27 2.20 8.23 -0.57
C MET A 27 3.11 8.64 -1.74
N TYR A 28 4.27 7.99 -1.92
CA TYR A 28 5.20 8.32 -3.01
C TYR A 28 4.87 7.61 -4.33
N ALA A 29 3.87 6.72 -4.35
CA ALA A 29 3.44 6.11 -5.60
C ALA A 29 2.92 7.16 -6.60
N ASP A 30 3.46 7.14 -7.81
CA ASP A 30 2.85 7.86 -8.94
C ASP A 30 1.67 7.04 -9.47
N ILE A 31 0.47 7.48 -9.13
CA ILE A 31 -0.77 6.77 -9.50
C ILE A 31 -0.98 6.69 -11.02
N ARG A 32 -0.37 7.59 -11.81
CA ARG A 32 -0.46 7.59 -13.28
C ARG A 32 0.29 6.43 -13.92
N GLN A 33 1.30 5.90 -13.21
CA GLN A 33 2.11 4.76 -13.65
C GLN A 33 1.57 3.42 -13.15
N MET A 34 0.56 3.42 -12.27
CA MET A 34 0.00 2.18 -11.74
C MET A 34 -1.04 1.55 -12.68
N GLY A 35 -1.78 2.37 -13.41
CA GLY A 35 -2.84 1.95 -14.32
C GLY A 35 -3.89 3.04 -14.52
N THR A 36 -4.92 2.72 -15.30
CA THR A 36 -6.00 3.65 -15.62
C THR A 36 -7.34 3.08 -15.17
N LEU A 37 -8.07 3.86 -14.38
CA LEU A 37 -9.44 3.50 -14.00
C LEU A 37 -10.34 3.48 -15.24
N LYS A 38 -11.30 2.54 -15.27
CA LYS A 38 -12.30 2.44 -16.35
C LYS A 38 -13.54 3.30 -16.08
N ASP A 39 -13.83 3.54 -14.80
CA ASP A 39 -14.96 4.35 -14.36
C ASP A 39 -14.70 5.83 -14.63
N LYS A 40 -15.50 6.41 -15.53
CA LYS A 40 -15.38 7.82 -15.94
C LYS A 40 -15.71 8.80 -14.82
N GLU A 41 -16.63 8.45 -13.92
CA GLU A 41 -16.96 9.28 -12.77
C GLU A 41 -15.81 9.33 -11.78
N ALA A 42 -15.22 8.17 -11.48
CA ALA A 42 -14.03 8.09 -10.64
C ALA A 42 -12.86 8.88 -11.23
N ILE A 43 -12.58 8.73 -12.53
CA ILE A 43 -11.55 9.52 -13.22
C ILE A 43 -11.79 11.01 -13.06
N SER A 44 -13.03 11.46 -13.29
CA SER A 44 -13.40 12.88 -13.15
C SER A 44 -13.22 13.37 -11.72
N LYS A 45 -13.66 12.58 -10.73
CA LYS A 45 -13.49 12.88 -9.29
C LYS A 45 -12.02 13.05 -8.93
N PHE A 46 -11.17 12.10 -9.31
CA PHE A 46 -9.73 12.16 -9.00
C PHE A 46 -9.05 13.33 -9.71
N SER A 47 -9.38 13.60 -10.97
CA SER A 47 -8.83 14.74 -11.70
C SER A 47 -9.19 16.08 -11.06
N LYS A 48 -10.43 16.22 -10.59
CA LYS A 48 -10.89 17.41 -9.85
C LYS A 48 -10.15 17.54 -8.51
N LYS A 49 -10.05 16.43 -7.76
CA LYS A 49 -9.37 16.41 -6.46
C LYS A 49 -7.88 16.72 -6.59
N GLN A 50 -7.22 16.22 -7.62
CA GLN A 50 -5.83 16.52 -7.93
C GLN A 50 -5.62 18.03 -8.17
N LYS A 51 -6.50 18.65 -8.97
CA LYS A 51 -6.43 20.10 -9.22
C LYS A 51 -6.63 20.91 -7.94
N GLU A 52 -7.59 20.50 -7.11
CA GLU A 52 -7.85 21.12 -5.81
C GLU A 52 -6.61 21.04 -4.91
N LEU A 53 -6.06 19.85 -4.71
CA LEU A 53 -4.89 19.65 -3.84
C LEU A 53 -3.64 20.36 -4.37
N ASN A 54 -3.44 20.41 -5.70
CA ASN A 54 -2.31 21.11 -6.32
C ASN A 54 -2.44 22.63 -6.27
N SER A 55 -3.63 23.17 -6.01
CA SER A 55 -3.84 24.61 -5.85
C SER A 55 -3.58 25.13 -4.44
N LEU A 56 -3.36 24.26 -3.48
CA LEU A 56 -3.07 24.63 -2.10
C LEU A 56 -1.67 25.27 -1.97
N PRO A 57 -1.49 26.26 -1.09
CA PRO A 57 -0.19 26.89 -0.86
C PRO A 57 0.83 25.98 -0.19
N ALA A 58 0.37 24.91 0.46
CA ALA A 58 1.20 23.86 1.07
C ALA A 58 0.54 22.51 0.86
N ILE A 59 1.35 21.45 0.92
CA ILE A 59 0.86 20.08 0.71
C ILE A 59 -0.01 19.65 1.91
N ASP A 60 -1.24 19.27 1.64
CA ASP A 60 -2.09 18.56 2.59
C ASP A 60 -1.79 17.06 2.48
N TYR A 61 -0.85 16.58 3.28
CA TYR A 61 -0.38 15.19 3.25
C TYR A 61 -1.49 14.19 3.57
N GLU A 62 -2.39 14.52 4.48
CA GLU A 62 -3.50 13.63 4.87
C GLU A 62 -4.51 13.49 3.74
N ALA A 63 -4.93 14.60 3.13
CA ALA A 63 -5.85 14.58 2.00
C ALA A 63 -5.23 13.91 0.75
N VAL A 64 -3.93 14.11 0.49
CA VAL A 64 -3.21 13.41 -0.59
C VAL A 64 -3.18 11.91 -0.31
N ASN A 65 -2.81 11.50 0.89
CA ASN A 65 -2.74 10.10 1.27
C ASN A 65 -4.11 9.42 1.15
N GLN A 66 -5.15 10.02 1.73
CA GLN A 66 -6.52 9.51 1.63
C GLN A 66 -6.96 9.34 0.17
N THR A 67 -6.70 10.36 -0.67
CA THR A 67 -7.05 10.32 -2.10
C THR A 67 -6.34 9.19 -2.83
N LYS A 68 -5.04 8.96 -2.54
CA LYS A 68 -4.29 7.85 -3.13
C LYS A 68 -4.79 6.49 -2.67
N TRP A 69 -5.15 6.33 -1.39
CA TRP A 69 -5.73 5.08 -0.89
C TRP A 69 -7.09 4.77 -1.53
N GLU A 70 -7.94 5.77 -1.76
CA GLU A 70 -9.17 5.59 -2.54
C GLU A 70 -8.85 5.09 -3.96
N PHE A 71 -7.86 5.67 -4.63
CA PHE A 71 -7.42 5.27 -5.95
C PHE A 71 -6.87 3.84 -5.97
N PHE A 72 -5.99 3.48 -5.03
CA PHE A 72 -5.42 2.14 -4.92
C PHE A 72 -6.51 1.07 -4.76
N ASN A 73 -7.49 1.32 -3.90
CA ASN A 73 -8.61 0.41 -3.70
C ASN A 73 -9.44 0.20 -4.97
N LEU A 74 -9.74 1.26 -5.70
CA LEU A 74 -10.52 1.17 -6.94
C LEU A 74 -9.74 0.44 -8.03
N LEU A 75 -8.47 0.79 -8.22
CA LEU A 75 -7.63 0.18 -9.23
C LEU A 75 -7.37 -1.30 -8.91
N PHE A 76 -7.11 -1.62 -7.65
CA PHE A 76 -6.91 -3.00 -7.21
C PHE A 76 -8.16 -3.87 -7.43
N ARG A 77 -9.35 -3.36 -7.14
CA ARG A 77 -10.61 -4.07 -7.45
C ARG A 77 -10.79 -4.31 -8.94
N GLN A 78 -10.29 -3.41 -9.77
CA GLN A 78 -10.41 -3.50 -11.22
C GLN A 78 -9.43 -4.50 -11.84
N GLU A 79 -8.20 -4.55 -11.39
CA GLU A 79 -7.12 -5.28 -12.06
C GLU A 79 -6.15 -6.04 -11.13
N GLY A 80 -6.36 -5.96 -9.82
CA GLY A 80 -5.46 -6.57 -8.84
C GLY A 80 -5.24 -8.05 -9.08
N GLU A 81 -6.30 -8.83 -9.33
CA GLU A 81 -6.20 -10.26 -9.62
C GLU A 81 -5.30 -10.53 -10.83
N LYS A 82 -5.47 -9.77 -11.91
CA LYS A 82 -4.63 -9.90 -13.11
C LYS A 82 -3.17 -9.58 -12.83
N VAL A 83 -2.90 -8.52 -12.05
CA VAL A 83 -1.54 -8.13 -11.68
C VAL A 83 -0.89 -9.18 -10.80
N LEU A 84 -1.59 -9.66 -9.76
CA LEU A 84 -1.10 -10.70 -8.85
C LEU A 84 -0.86 -12.05 -9.57
N ALA A 85 -1.58 -12.33 -10.65
CA ALA A 85 -1.37 -13.52 -11.47
C ALA A 85 -0.20 -13.39 -12.45
N SER A 86 0.33 -12.18 -12.68
CA SER A 86 1.41 -11.92 -13.65
C SER A 86 2.73 -12.55 -13.22
N LYS A 87 3.54 -12.89 -14.24
CA LYS A 87 4.90 -13.42 -13.98
C LYS A 87 5.76 -12.41 -13.19
N GLY A 88 5.73 -11.13 -13.59
CA GLY A 88 6.52 -10.08 -12.93
C GLY A 88 6.19 -9.94 -11.44
N PHE A 89 4.90 -9.97 -11.10
CA PHE A 89 4.51 -9.96 -9.68
C PHE A 89 4.97 -11.22 -8.95
N LYS A 90 4.81 -12.40 -9.53
CA LYS A 90 5.24 -13.66 -8.91
C LYS A 90 6.73 -13.69 -8.63
N ASP A 91 7.54 -13.25 -9.58
CA ASP A 91 9.00 -13.15 -9.42
C ASP A 91 9.35 -12.15 -8.30
N PHE A 92 8.70 -10.98 -8.26
CA PHE A 92 8.85 -10.00 -7.19
C PHE A 92 8.44 -10.59 -5.83
N PHE A 93 7.28 -11.25 -5.76
CA PHE A 93 6.76 -11.81 -4.52
C PHE A 93 7.69 -12.89 -3.95
N GLU A 94 8.14 -13.83 -4.77
CA GLU A 94 9.05 -14.89 -4.33
C GLU A 94 10.38 -14.36 -3.76
N THR A 95 10.88 -13.29 -4.35
CA THR A 95 12.11 -12.64 -3.88
C THR A 95 11.92 -11.87 -2.57
N ASN A 96 10.71 -11.38 -2.31
CA ASN A 96 10.45 -10.41 -1.25
C ASN A 96 9.52 -10.93 -0.14
N LYS A 97 8.95 -12.13 -0.26
CA LYS A 97 7.88 -12.63 0.62
C LYS A 97 8.24 -12.65 2.11
N GLU A 98 9.50 -12.84 2.45
CA GLU A 98 9.97 -12.91 3.84
C GLU A 98 9.70 -11.61 4.63
N TRP A 99 9.81 -10.46 3.96
CA TRP A 99 9.48 -9.18 4.58
C TRP A 99 8.10 -8.66 4.18
N LEU A 100 7.65 -8.97 2.97
CA LEU A 100 6.43 -8.42 2.39
C LEU A 100 5.17 -8.97 3.06
N GLN A 101 5.14 -10.26 3.39
CA GLN A 101 4.01 -10.87 4.08
C GLN A 101 3.79 -10.29 5.47
N PRO A 102 4.76 -10.30 6.40
CA PRO A 102 4.54 -9.73 7.73
C PRO A 102 4.28 -8.22 7.68
N TYR A 103 4.91 -7.48 6.76
CA TYR A 103 4.61 -6.07 6.55
C TYR A 103 3.15 -5.84 6.16
N ALA A 104 2.65 -6.58 5.18
CA ALA A 104 1.28 -6.42 4.68
C ALA A 104 0.24 -6.83 5.72
N VAL A 105 0.48 -7.93 6.45
CA VAL A 105 -0.40 -8.36 7.55
C VAL A 105 -0.42 -7.33 8.67
N PHE A 106 0.75 -6.84 9.09
CA PHE A 106 0.82 -5.78 10.11
C PHE A 106 0.03 -4.54 9.67
N SER A 107 0.26 -4.10 8.43
CA SER A 107 -0.40 -2.90 7.88
C SER A 107 -1.91 -3.06 7.80
N TYR A 108 -2.38 -4.23 7.37
CA TYR A 108 -3.82 -4.58 7.37
C TYR A 108 -4.41 -4.57 8.79
N LEU A 109 -3.77 -5.26 9.73
CA LEU A 109 -4.27 -5.36 11.11
C LEU A 109 -4.24 -4.01 11.83
N ARG A 110 -3.19 -3.20 11.63
CA ARG A 110 -3.11 -1.83 12.12
C ARG A 110 -4.32 -1.01 11.66
N ASP A 111 -4.68 -1.09 10.37
CA ASP A 111 -5.80 -0.35 9.82
C ASP A 111 -7.15 -0.90 10.31
N ALA A 112 -7.29 -2.22 10.40
CA ALA A 112 -8.49 -2.87 10.91
C ALA A 112 -8.76 -2.54 12.39
N TYR A 113 -7.71 -2.54 13.21
CA TYR A 113 -7.80 -2.23 14.64
C TYR A 113 -7.58 -0.74 14.98
N LYS A 114 -7.24 0.08 13.98
CA LYS A 114 -7.00 1.53 14.10
C LYS A 114 -5.95 1.90 15.15
N THR A 115 -4.97 1.03 15.34
CA THR A 115 -3.83 1.26 16.24
C THR A 115 -2.59 0.49 15.78
N PRO A 116 -1.40 1.13 15.76
CA PRO A 116 -0.15 0.45 15.47
C PRO A 116 0.37 -0.38 16.66
N ASN A 117 -0.21 -0.20 17.84
CA ASN A 117 0.17 -0.94 19.03
C ASN A 117 -0.44 -2.34 19.00
N PHE A 118 0.28 -3.28 18.39
CA PHE A 118 -0.16 -4.68 18.24
C PHE A 118 -0.48 -5.36 19.59
N ARG A 119 0.13 -4.91 20.70
CA ARG A 119 -0.17 -5.46 22.04
C ARG A 119 -1.60 -5.17 22.50
N GLN A 120 -2.27 -4.20 21.90
CA GLN A 120 -3.68 -3.85 22.16
C GLN A 120 -4.65 -4.52 21.19
N TRP A 121 -4.15 -5.27 20.20
CA TRP A 121 -5.02 -5.95 19.25
C TRP A 121 -5.76 -7.10 19.94
N PRO A 122 -7.07 -7.29 19.69
CA PRO A 122 -7.86 -8.38 20.26
C PRO A 122 -7.37 -9.78 19.86
N ARG A 123 -6.73 -9.85 18.67
CA ARG A 123 -6.07 -11.04 18.13
C ARG A 123 -4.73 -10.62 17.56
N HIS A 124 -3.81 -11.56 17.44
CA HIS A 124 -2.47 -11.32 16.87
C HIS A 124 -1.62 -10.31 17.66
N SER A 125 -1.89 -10.19 18.98
CA SER A 125 -1.07 -9.37 19.89
C SER A 125 0.33 -9.95 20.14
N VAL A 126 0.56 -11.17 19.74
CA VAL A 126 1.85 -11.86 19.73
C VAL A 126 2.12 -12.34 18.31
N TYR A 127 3.33 -12.10 17.81
CA TYR A 127 3.73 -12.58 16.49
C TYR A 127 3.81 -14.11 16.48
N GLN A 128 3.13 -14.72 15.51
CA GLN A 128 3.21 -16.15 15.20
C GLN A 128 3.32 -16.31 13.68
N ALA A 129 4.38 -16.96 13.22
CA ALA A 129 4.66 -17.08 11.79
C ALA A 129 3.54 -17.86 11.06
N GLU A 130 3.00 -18.89 11.71
CA GLU A 130 1.92 -19.71 11.17
C GLU A 130 0.62 -18.92 10.96
N ASP A 131 0.31 -17.98 11.85
CA ASP A 131 -0.85 -17.11 11.70
C ASP A 131 -0.69 -16.17 10.50
N ILE A 132 0.51 -15.60 10.34
CA ILE A 132 0.84 -14.75 9.18
C ILE A 132 0.71 -15.54 7.89
N GLU A 133 1.32 -16.72 7.82
CA GLU A 133 1.26 -17.58 6.65
C GLU A 133 -0.19 -17.96 6.31
N LYS A 134 -0.99 -18.33 7.30
CA LYS A 134 -2.41 -18.65 7.11
C LYS A 134 -3.21 -17.48 6.56
N MET A 135 -3.03 -16.27 7.11
CA MET A 135 -3.74 -15.08 6.65
C MET A 135 -3.35 -14.69 5.21
N CYS A 136 -2.12 -14.99 4.81
CA CYS A 136 -1.60 -14.73 3.47
C CYS A 136 -2.05 -15.76 2.41
N GLN A 137 -2.80 -16.80 2.79
CA GLN A 137 -3.27 -17.80 1.83
C GLN A 137 -4.40 -17.25 0.96
N PRO A 138 -4.32 -17.42 -0.40
CA PRO A 138 -5.42 -17.10 -1.28
C PRO A 138 -6.71 -17.83 -0.86
N GLY A 139 -7.84 -17.10 -0.86
CA GLY A 139 -9.14 -17.63 -0.47
C GLY A 139 -9.52 -17.40 1.00
N THR A 140 -8.63 -16.91 1.84
CA THR A 140 -9.00 -16.41 3.18
C THR A 140 -9.72 -15.07 3.08
N ALA A 141 -10.54 -14.74 4.08
CA ALA A 141 -11.26 -13.47 4.12
C ALA A 141 -10.32 -12.24 4.20
N ASP A 142 -9.15 -12.42 4.79
CA ASP A 142 -8.14 -11.36 4.97
C ASP A 142 -7.30 -11.12 3.71
N TYR A 143 -7.15 -12.14 2.86
CA TYR A 143 -6.26 -12.09 1.69
C TYR A 143 -6.48 -10.91 0.75
N PRO A 144 -7.73 -10.51 0.39
CA PRO A 144 -7.95 -9.34 -0.47
C PRO A 144 -7.40 -8.04 0.12
N HIS A 145 -7.46 -7.89 1.44
CA HIS A 145 -6.94 -6.72 2.14
C HIS A 145 -5.41 -6.73 2.23
N ILE A 146 -4.83 -7.88 2.52
CA ILE A 146 -3.38 -8.09 2.60
C ILE A 146 -2.74 -7.92 1.22
N SER A 147 -3.32 -8.53 0.19
CA SER A 147 -2.79 -8.49 -1.18
C SER A 147 -2.86 -7.10 -1.84
N LEU A 148 -3.69 -6.19 -1.34
CA LEU A 148 -3.65 -4.78 -1.73
C LEU A 148 -2.27 -4.15 -1.38
N TYR A 149 -1.70 -4.47 -0.22
CA TYR A 149 -0.35 -4.00 0.15
C TYR A 149 0.72 -4.61 -0.74
N TYR A 150 0.60 -5.88 -1.14
CA TYR A 150 1.51 -6.49 -2.12
C TYR A 150 1.47 -5.75 -3.45
N TYR A 151 0.26 -5.46 -3.93
CA TYR A 151 0.02 -4.73 -5.17
C TYR A 151 0.67 -3.33 -5.15
N ILE A 152 0.48 -2.58 -4.06
CA ILE A 152 1.07 -1.24 -3.90
C ILE A 152 2.60 -1.32 -3.89
N GLN A 153 3.18 -2.23 -3.11
CA GLN A 153 4.64 -2.38 -3.01
C GLN A 153 5.26 -2.84 -4.33
N TYR A 154 4.57 -3.70 -5.08
CA TYR A 154 5.01 -4.09 -6.42
C TYR A 154 5.07 -2.91 -7.38
N HIS A 155 4.05 -2.07 -7.42
CA HIS A 155 4.06 -0.87 -8.26
C HIS A 155 5.13 0.13 -7.85
N LEU A 156 5.34 0.34 -6.57
CA LEU A 156 6.44 1.18 -6.06
C LEU A 156 7.81 0.62 -6.45
N HIS A 157 7.98 -0.69 -6.40
CA HIS A 157 9.21 -1.36 -6.88
C HIS A 157 9.44 -1.11 -8.38
N LEU A 158 8.42 -1.27 -9.22
CA LEU A 158 8.52 -1.00 -10.66
C LEU A 158 8.88 0.46 -10.95
N GLN A 159 8.29 1.40 -10.22
CA GLN A 159 8.58 2.83 -10.37
C GLN A 159 10.01 3.17 -9.94
N LEU A 160 10.53 2.54 -8.88
CA LEU A 160 11.92 2.71 -8.48
C LEU A 160 12.87 2.14 -9.55
N LEU A 161 12.59 0.95 -10.08
CA LEU A 161 13.40 0.37 -11.16
C LEU A 161 13.45 1.32 -12.38
N SER A 162 12.29 1.81 -12.82
CA SER A 162 12.22 2.77 -13.92
C SER A 162 13.00 4.06 -13.64
N ALA A 163 12.97 4.56 -12.41
CA ALA A 163 13.75 5.73 -12.02
C ALA A 163 15.26 5.47 -12.03
N THR A 164 15.70 4.27 -11.63
CA THR A 164 17.13 3.90 -11.63
C THR A 164 17.66 3.65 -13.04
N GLU A 165 16.82 3.16 -13.98
CA GLU A 165 17.20 3.02 -15.39
C GLU A 165 17.36 4.37 -16.11
N TYR A 166 16.67 5.40 -15.62
CA TYR A 166 16.76 6.76 -16.18
C TYR A 166 17.99 7.54 -15.67
N ALA A 167 18.51 7.21 -14.49
CA ALA A 167 19.61 7.93 -13.85
C ALA A 167 20.99 7.49 -14.38
#